data_4058506c9660c1db3d81bd7ce7cec759
#
_entry.id   4058506c9660c1db3d81bd7ce7cec759
#
_cell.length_a   1.000
_cell.length_b   1.000
_cell.length_c   1.000
_cell.angle_alpha   90.00
_cell.angle_beta   90.00
_cell.angle_gamma   90.00
#
_symmetry.space_group_name_H-M   'P 1'
#
loop_
_entity.id
_entity.type
_entity.pdbx_description
1 polymer ?
#
loop_
_entity_poly.entity_id
_entity_poly.type
_entity_poly.pdbx_seq_one_letter_code
_entity_poly.pdbx_strand_id
1 'polypeptide(L)'
;YLIGAAAILPWGVTFSWAHITRFLTEDIIPYPIRAGGENMMASLVDWVTMLFLNQIWPGTIATVQLTMIALVATGLLTLFFFPLISPLLFGRTARTGGHIFLVVVRSTPEYILAFVLLNLWGPSMLPAIVALSLHNAAIIGHLIGRFTETLKLRLDAVKGLNRYFYEVVPRIYRPML
;
A
#
# COMPACT_ATOMS: atom_id res chain seq x y z
N TYR A 1 14.87 21.30 -12.92
CA TYR A 1 14.75 20.02 -12.20
C TYR A 1 16.07 19.21 -12.27
N LEU A 2 16.76 19.14 -13.42
CA LEU A 2 18.04 18.41 -13.58
C LEU A 2 19.18 18.97 -12.71
N ILE A 3 19.27 20.29 -12.56
CA ILE A 3 20.32 20.93 -11.75
C ILE A 3 20.07 20.69 -10.25
N GLY A 4 18.79 20.68 -9.81
CA GLY A 4 18.44 20.36 -8.42
C GLY A 4 18.69 18.88 -8.07
N ALA A 5 18.46 17.96 -8.99
CA ALA A 5 18.75 16.54 -8.80
C ALA A 5 20.25 16.26 -8.71
N ALA A 6 21.07 16.96 -9.49
CA ALA A 6 22.52 16.84 -9.43
C ALA A 6 23.13 17.34 -8.09
N ALA A 7 22.48 18.30 -7.43
CA ALA A 7 22.91 18.81 -6.12
C ALA A 7 22.57 17.88 -4.95
N ILE A 8 21.59 16.97 -5.11
CA ILE A 8 21.13 16.04 -4.07
C ILE A 8 21.81 14.68 -4.19
N LEU A 9 22.34 14.33 -5.35
CA LEU A 9 23.09 13.08 -5.53
C LEU A 9 24.38 13.12 -4.70
N PRO A 10 24.61 12.16 -3.79
CA PRO A 10 25.87 12.07 -3.07
C PRO A 10 26.99 11.81 -4.07
N TRP A 11 27.85 12.81 -4.30
CA TRP A 11 28.96 12.81 -5.26
C TRP A 11 30.01 11.71 -4.98
N GLY A 12 29.76 10.82 -3.98
CA GLY A 12 30.65 9.72 -3.63
C GLY A 12 30.13 8.33 -4.07
N VAL A 13 28.95 8.23 -4.70
CA VAL A 13 28.46 6.96 -5.21
C VAL A 13 29.12 6.68 -6.55
N THR A 14 30.23 5.97 -6.52
CA THR A 14 30.88 5.46 -7.73
C THR A 14 30.14 4.23 -8.20
N PHE A 15 29.58 4.31 -9.40
CA PHE A 15 29.00 3.15 -10.08
C PHE A 15 30.13 2.13 -10.35
N SER A 16 30.05 0.97 -9.69
CA SER A 16 31.08 -0.07 -9.82
C SER A 16 30.61 -1.18 -10.75
N TRP A 17 31.19 -1.25 -11.92
CA TRP A 17 31.00 -2.37 -12.85
C TRP A 17 31.36 -3.73 -12.20
N ALA A 18 32.33 -3.73 -11.29
CA ALA A 18 32.73 -4.95 -10.58
C ALA A 18 31.59 -5.54 -9.73
N HIS A 19 30.77 -4.70 -9.11
CA HIS A 19 29.59 -5.19 -8.36
C HIS A 19 28.51 -5.76 -9.27
N ILE A 20 28.32 -5.16 -10.45
CA ILE A 20 27.34 -5.69 -11.42
C ILE A 20 27.83 -7.02 -12.00
N THR A 21 29.09 -7.09 -12.42
CA THR A 21 29.64 -8.36 -12.95
C THR A 21 29.56 -9.45 -11.89
N ARG A 22 29.96 -9.16 -10.65
CA ARG A 22 29.86 -10.12 -9.55
C ARG A 22 28.41 -10.56 -9.32
N PHE A 23 27.47 -9.62 -9.29
CA PHE A 23 26.06 -9.94 -9.14
C PHE A 23 25.56 -10.89 -10.25
N LEU A 24 25.91 -10.60 -11.51
CA LEU A 24 25.46 -11.40 -12.66
C LEU A 24 26.17 -12.76 -12.76
N THR A 25 27.44 -12.87 -12.34
CA THR A 25 28.24 -14.09 -12.51
C THR A 25 28.27 -14.98 -11.26
N GLU A 26 28.07 -14.38 -10.08
CA GLU A 26 28.19 -15.11 -8.81
C GLU A 26 26.88 -15.13 -8.01
N ASP A 27 26.28 -13.94 -7.77
CA ASP A 27 25.20 -13.83 -6.80
C ASP A 27 23.86 -14.36 -7.34
N ILE A 28 23.61 -14.30 -8.66
CA ILE A 28 22.43 -14.89 -9.31
C ILE A 28 22.51 -16.40 -9.36
N ILE A 29 23.72 -16.98 -9.40
CA ILE A 29 23.89 -18.43 -9.51
C ILE A 29 23.60 -19.08 -8.14
N PRO A 30 22.64 -20.03 -8.04
CA PRO A 30 22.38 -20.74 -6.80
C PRO A 30 23.63 -21.36 -6.18
N TYR A 31 23.76 -21.24 -4.86
CA TYR A 31 24.94 -21.71 -4.13
C TYR A 31 25.33 -23.18 -4.46
N PRO A 32 24.40 -24.16 -4.57
CA PRO A 32 24.76 -25.54 -4.90
C PRO A 32 25.41 -25.69 -6.27
N ILE A 33 25.01 -24.87 -7.25
CA ILE A 33 25.61 -24.88 -8.61
C ILE A 33 27.01 -24.28 -8.55
N ARG A 34 27.16 -23.19 -7.80
CA ARG A 34 28.47 -22.50 -7.65
C ARG A 34 29.46 -23.31 -6.85
N ALA A 35 29.01 -24.05 -5.84
CA ALA A 35 29.88 -24.90 -5.03
C ALA A 35 30.39 -26.13 -5.79
N GLY A 36 29.67 -26.60 -6.80
CA GLY A 36 30.01 -27.80 -7.55
C GLY A 36 30.00 -29.07 -6.70
N GLY A 37 30.45 -30.16 -7.26
CA GLY A 37 30.58 -31.43 -6.53
C GLY A 37 29.85 -32.60 -7.17
N GLU A 38 30.20 -33.81 -6.83
CA GLU A 38 29.62 -35.02 -7.42
C GLU A 38 28.11 -35.17 -7.18
N ASN A 39 27.58 -34.56 -6.10
CA ASN A 39 26.14 -34.58 -5.73
C ASN A 39 25.44 -33.26 -5.96
N MET A 40 25.87 -32.45 -6.94
CA MET A 40 25.31 -31.10 -7.22
C MET A 40 23.77 -31.13 -7.36
N MET A 41 23.22 -32.12 -8.06
CA MET A 41 21.76 -32.20 -8.27
C MET A 41 21.00 -32.47 -6.96
N ALA A 42 21.51 -33.34 -6.10
CA ALA A 42 20.92 -33.61 -4.79
C ALA A 42 20.96 -32.34 -3.91
N SER A 43 22.12 -31.69 -3.86
CA SER A 43 22.28 -30.43 -3.11
C SER A 43 21.37 -29.31 -3.65
N LEU A 44 21.13 -29.27 -4.95
CA LEU A 44 20.20 -28.31 -5.55
C LEU A 44 18.75 -28.57 -5.14
N VAL A 45 18.33 -29.85 -5.17
CA VAL A 45 16.97 -30.26 -4.75
C VAL A 45 16.77 -29.93 -3.27
N ASP A 46 17.72 -30.25 -2.42
CA ASP A 46 17.66 -29.97 -0.98
C ASP A 46 17.60 -28.46 -0.72
N TRP A 47 18.40 -27.68 -1.42
CA TRP A 47 18.41 -26.22 -1.33
C TRP A 47 17.08 -25.60 -1.77
N VAL A 48 16.53 -26.02 -2.92
CA VAL A 48 15.21 -25.55 -3.41
C VAL A 48 14.11 -25.95 -2.44
N THR A 49 14.12 -27.18 -1.93
CA THR A 49 13.14 -27.67 -0.97
C THR A 49 13.19 -26.88 0.33
N MET A 50 14.40 -26.65 0.86
CA MET A 50 14.61 -25.82 2.05
C MET A 50 14.10 -24.39 1.84
N LEU A 51 14.43 -23.78 0.69
CA LEU A 51 14.01 -22.42 0.35
C LEU A 51 12.49 -22.33 0.22
N PHE A 52 11.88 -23.30 -0.44
CA PHE A 52 10.43 -23.35 -0.62
C PHE A 52 9.70 -23.52 0.71
N LEU A 53 10.08 -24.50 1.51
CA LEU A 53 9.37 -24.84 2.76
C LEU A 53 9.60 -23.80 3.87
N ASN A 54 10.82 -23.25 3.97
CA ASN A 54 11.18 -22.39 5.11
C ASN A 54 11.07 -20.89 4.81
N GLN A 55 11.03 -20.48 3.54
CA GLN A 55 10.99 -19.08 3.17
C GLN A 55 9.81 -18.75 2.26
N ILE A 56 9.69 -19.41 1.11
CA ILE A 56 8.67 -19.06 0.10
C ILE A 56 7.28 -19.35 0.64
N TRP A 57 7.03 -20.53 1.12
CA TRP A 57 5.70 -20.94 1.59
C TRP A 57 5.20 -20.12 2.79
N PRO A 58 5.97 -19.98 3.89
CA PRO A 58 5.57 -19.12 5.00
C PRO A 58 5.43 -17.65 4.60
N GLY A 59 6.32 -17.15 3.75
CA GLY A 59 6.24 -15.78 3.22
C GLY A 59 5.00 -15.55 2.38
N THR A 60 4.61 -16.53 1.56
CA THR A 60 3.38 -16.47 0.76
C THR A 60 2.15 -16.40 1.67
N ILE A 61 2.06 -17.26 2.68
CA ILE A 61 0.96 -17.25 3.65
C ILE A 61 0.89 -15.87 4.36
N ALA A 62 2.03 -15.40 4.85
CA ALA A 62 2.11 -14.10 5.52
C ALA A 62 1.65 -12.94 4.61
N THR A 63 2.05 -12.96 3.33
CA THR A 63 1.64 -11.95 2.35
C THR A 63 0.14 -12.00 2.08
N VAL A 64 -0.44 -13.19 1.92
CA VAL A 64 -1.89 -13.35 1.73
C VAL A 64 -2.65 -12.85 2.95
N GLN A 65 -2.25 -13.22 4.15
CA GLN A 65 -2.87 -12.76 5.39
C GLN A 65 -2.81 -11.24 5.52
N LEU A 66 -1.63 -10.64 5.31
CA LEU A 66 -1.44 -9.20 5.34
C LEU A 66 -2.35 -8.51 4.34
N THR A 67 -2.40 -9.00 3.11
CA THR A 67 -3.22 -8.43 2.03
C THR A 67 -4.71 -8.49 2.35
N MET A 68 -5.19 -9.62 2.86
CA MET A 68 -6.59 -9.80 3.24
C MET A 68 -7.00 -8.84 4.36
N ILE A 69 -6.17 -8.72 5.41
CA ILE A 69 -6.44 -7.80 6.52
C ILE A 69 -6.40 -6.35 6.03
N ALA A 70 -5.40 -5.99 5.22
CA ALA A 70 -5.27 -4.65 4.67
C ALA A 70 -6.44 -4.30 3.74
N LEU A 71 -6.97 -5.26 2.97
CA LEU A 71 -8.15 -5.06 2.12
C LEU A 71 -9.39 -4.73 2.93
N VAL A 72 -9.67 -5.50 3.98
CA VAL A 72 -10.80 -5.25 4.89
C VAL A 72 -10.63 -3.89 5.58
N ALA A 73 -9.45 -3.60 6.10
CA ALA A 73 -9.15 -2.31 6.73
C ALA A 73 -9.29 -1.14 5.75
N THR A 74 -8.85 -1.31 4.50
CA THR A 74 -9.06 -0.33 3.42
C THR A 74 -10.53 -0.04 3.19
N GLY A 75 -11.36 -1.09 3.10
CA GLY A 75 -12.81 -0.95 2.94
C GLY A 75 -13.43 -0.14 4.09
N LEU A 76 -13.12 -0.52 5.34
CA LEU A 76 -13.62 0.17 6.52
C LEU A 76 -13.16 1.64 6.57
N LEU A 77 -11.88 1.91 6.33
CA LEU A 77 -11.36 3.27 6.32
C LEU A 77 -11.94 4.11 5.18
N THR A 78 -12.22 3.51 4.03
CA THR A 78 -12.87 4.20 2.92
C THR A 78 -14.25 4.73 3.32
N LEU A 79 -15.01 3.98 4.14
CA LEU A 79 -16.30 4.42 4.68
C LEU A 79 -16.18 5.71 5.49
N PHE A 80 -15.05 5.93 6.18
CA PHE A 80 -14.79 7.14 6.93
C PHE A 80 -14.21 8.26 6.07
N PHE A 81 -13.43 7.95 5.05
CA PHE A 81 -12.69 8.94 4.27
C PHE A 81 -13.51 9.60 3.17
N PHE A 82 -14.36 8.84 2.45
CA PHE A 82 -15.12 9.45 1.37
C PHE A 82 -16.09 10.55 1.82
N PRO A 83 -16.75 10.45 3.02
CA PRO A 83 -17.62 11.53 3.49
C PRO A 83 -16.90 12.86 3.66
N LEU A 84 -15.60 12.83 4.02
CA LEU A 84 -14.82 14.04 4.31
C LEU A 84 -14.76 15.01 3.13
N ILE A 85 -14.88 14.52 1.89
CA ILE A 85 -14.84 15.37 0.69
C ILE A 85 -16.19 15.42 -0.04
N SER A 86 -17.20 14.68 0.42
CA SER A 86 -18.51 14.66 -0.22
C SER A 86 -19.28 15.96 0.04
N PRO A 87 -19.71 16.67 -1.02
CA PRO A 87 -20.52 17.87 -0.88
C PRO A 87 -21.91 17.62 -0.29
N LEU A 88 -22.32 16.36 -0.27
CA LEU A 88 -23.64 15.94 0.24
C LEU A 88 -23.70 15.92 1.77
N LEU A 89 -22.55 15.81 2.44
CA LEU A 89 -22.48 15.55 3.89
C LEU A 89 -21.86 16.73 4.67
N PHE A 90 -20.86 17.39 4.13
CA PHE A 90 -20.12 18.43 4.82
C PHE A 90 -20.11 19.77 4.06
N GLY A 91 -20.08 20.87 4.81
CA GLY A 91 -19.90 22.21 4.29
C GLY A 91 -18.52 22.43 3.65
N ARG A 92 -18.37 23.52 2.90
CA ARG A 92 -17.18 23.84 2.11
C ARG A 92 -15.88 23.79 2.92
N THR A 93 -15.85 24.35 4.12
CA THR A 93 -14.64 24.43 4.96
C THR A 93 -14.18 23.04 5.42
N ALA A 94 -15.08 22.22 5.96
CA ALA A 94 -14.78 20.86 6.40
C ALA A 94 -14.33 19.98 5.22
N ARG A 95 -14.98 20.13 4.06
CA ARG A 95 -14.62 19.43 2.83
C ARG A 95 -13.23 19.80 2.33
N THR A 96 -12.84 21.08 2.39
CA THR A 96 -11.49 21.50 2.01
C THR A 96 -10.44 20.87 2.93
N GLY A 97 -10.67 20.86 4.24
CA GLY A 97 -9.79 20.17 5.19
C GLY A 97 -9.68 18.67 4.92
N GLY A 98 -10.81 18.01 4.70
CA GLY A 98 -10.85 16.59 4.32
C GLY A 98 -10.11 16.30 3.02
N HIS A 99 -10.27 17.15 2.02
CA HIS A 99 -9.55 17.04 0.75
C HIS A 99 -8.03 17.15 0.93
N ILE A 100 -7.56 18.15 1.69
CA ILE A 100 -6.12 18.34 1.97
C ILE A 100 -5.59 17.09 2.69
N PHE A 101 -6.29 16.61 3.72
CA PHE A 101 -5.91 15.40 4.45
C PHE A 101 -5.74 14.20 3.51
N LEU A 102 -6.75 13.90 2.68
CA LEU A 102 -6.69 12.78 1.75
C LEU A 102 -5.60 12.95 0.69
N VAL A 103 -5.36 14.19 0.22
CA VAL A 103 -4.26 14.46 -0.71
C VAL A 103 -2.91 14.17 -0.07
N VAL A 104 -2.68 14.59 1.16
CA VAL A 104 -1.43 14.34 1.89
C VAL A 104 -1.22 12.83 2.07
N VAL A 105 -2.24 12.11 2.57
CA VAL A 105 -2.13 10.67 2.81
C VAL A 105 -1.86 9.89 1.52
N ARG A 106 -2.59 10.16 0.44
CA ARG A 106 -2.41 9.45 -0.84
C ARG A 106 -1.13 9.83 -1.57
N SER A 107 -0.58 11.04 -1.35
CA SER A 107 0.69 11.46 -1.97
C SER A 107 1.93 10.95 -1.24
N THR A 108 1.75 10.49 0.00
CA THR A 108 2.82 9.82 0.74
C THR A 108 2.91 8.38 0.27
N PRO A 109 4.06 7.93 -0.30
CA PRO A 109 4.23 6.55 -0.69
C PRO A 109 4.02 5.61 0.50
N GLU A 110 3.30 4.52 0.30
CA GLU A 110 2.93 3.58 1.37
C GLU A 110 4.13 2.97 2.07
N TYR A 111 5.25 2.74 1.36
CA TYR A 111 6.47 2.20 1.96
C TYR A 111 7.15 3.18 2.92
N ILE A 112 7.08 4.50 2.64
CA ILE A 112 7.59 5.53 3.57
C ILE A 112 6.76 5.53 4.84
N LEU A 113 5.43 5.50 4.69
CA LEU A 113 4.52 5.43 5.82
C LEU A 113 4.74 4.14 6.63
N ALA A 114 4.87 3.00 5.95
CA ALA A 114 5.18 1.72 6.60
C ALA A 114 6.51 1.77 7.36
N PHE A 115 7.54 2.39 6.78
CA PHE A 115 8.85 2.54 7.43
C PHE A 115 8.78 3.41 8.70
N VAL A 116 8.07 4.54 8.64
CA VAL A 116 7.85 5.40 9.82
C VAL A 116 7.10 4.63 10.91
N LEU A 117 6.02 3.93 10.55
CA LEU A 117 5.24 3.15 11.50
C LEU A 117 6.04 1.96 12.07
N LEU A 118 6.90 1.33 11.25
CA LEU A 118 7.81 0.29 11.70
C LEU A 118 8.77 0.79 12.79
N ASN A 119 9.29 2.01 12.63
CA ASN A 119 10.16 2.62 13.64
C ASN A 119 9.41 2.99 14.92
N LEU A 120 8.11 3.31 14.83
CA LEU A 120 7.28 3.67 15.99
C LEU A 120 6.77 2.44 16.76
N TRP A 121 6.35 1.39 16.06
CA TRP A 121 5.67 0.22 16.65
C TRP A 121 6.53 -1.04 16.69
N GLY A 122 7.70 -1.01 16.05
CA GLY A 122 8.59 -2.16 15.97
C GLY A 122 8.24 -3.14 14.84
N PRO A 123 9.08 -4.19 14.66
CA PRO A 123 8.94 -5.15 13.56
C PRO A 123 7.72 -6.05 13.74
N SER A 124 6.70 -5.80 12.95
CA SER A 124 5.47 -6.61 12.88
C SER A 124 4.77 -6.41 11.54
N MET A 125 3.69 -7.14 11.28
CA MET A 125 2.85 -6.91 10.09
C MET A 125 1.98 -5.64 10.21
N LEU A 126 1.74 -5.16 11.44
CA LEU A 126 0.82 -4.06 11.70
C LEU A 126 1.20 -2.76 10.99
N PRO A 127 2.46 -2.29 11.00
CA PRO A 127 2.89 -1.12 10.24
C PRO A 127 2.54 -1.18 8.76
N ALA A 128 2.78 -2.33 8.12
CA ALA A 128 2.49 -2.53 6.70
C ALA A 128 0.98 -2.54 6.42
N ILE A 129 0.20 -3.22 7.26
CA ILE A 129 -1.26 -3.25 7.16
C ILE A 129 -1.84 -1.84 7.26
N VAL A 130 -1.41 -1.08 8.27
CA VAL A 130 -1.93 0.29 8.50
C VAL A 130 -1.51 1.23 7.37
N ALA A 131 -0.25 1.18 6.94
CA ALA A 131 0.24 2.02 5.86
C ALA A 131 -0.52 1.75 4.55
N LEU A 132 -0.65 0.48 4.18
CA LEU A 132 -1.32 0.06 2.95
C LEU A 132 -2.82 0.40 2.99
N SER A 133 -3.48 0.16 4.13
CA SER A 133 -4.90 0.44 4.27
C SER A 133 -5.20 1.94 4.27
N LEU A 134 -4.40 2.76 4.94
CA LEU A 134 -4.54 4.22 4.94
C LEU A 134 -4.33 4.80 3.53
N HIS A 135 -3.26 4.40 2.85
CA HIS A 135 -2.94 4.87 1.52
C HIS A 135 -4.04 4.53 0.51
N ASN A 136 -4.45 3.26 0.44
CA ASN A 136 -5.49 2.81 -0.47
C ASN A 136 -6.86 3.41 -0.14
N ALA A 137 -7.22 3.50 1.14
CA ALA A 137 -8.47 4.12 1.56
C ALA A 137 -8.54 5.61 1.22
N ALA A 138 -7.41 6.33 1.28
CA ALA A 138 -7.34 7.72 0.87
C ALA A 138 -7.55 7.88 -0.65
N ILE A 139 -6.99 6.99 -1.46
CA ILE A 139 -7.20 6.97 -2.92
C ILE A 139 -8.67 6.69 -3.23
N ILE A 140 -9.20 5.57 -2.72
CA ILE A 140 -10.58 5.13 -3.00
C ILE A 140 -11.58 6.15 -2.45
N GLY A 141 -11.38 6.62 -1.21
CA GLY A 141 -12.24 7.63 -0.59
C GLY A 141 -12.27 8.93 -1.38
N HIS A 142 -11.11 9.36 -1.93
CA HIS A 142 -11.05 10.53 -2.80
C HIS A 142 -11.81 10.31 -4.11
N LEU A 143 -11.65 9.16 -4.76
CA LEU A 143 -12.34 8.83 -6.00
C LEU A 143 -13.86 8.78 -5.80
N ILE A 144 -14.32 8.07 -4.77
CA ILE A 144 -15.75 7.98 -4.42
C ILE A 144 -16.31 9.37 -4.09
N GLY A 145 -15.60 10.16 -3.28
CA GLY A 145 -16.03 11.50 -2.91
C GLY A 145 -16.20 12.42 -4.13
N ARG A 146 -15.27 12.35 -5.09
CA ARG A 146 -15.37 13.08 -6.38
C ARG A 146 -16.53 12.56 -7.22
N PHE A 147 -16.75 11.24 -7.25
CA PHE A 147 -17.89 10.67 -7.96
C PHE A 147 -19.23 11.17 -7.38
N THR A 148 -19.34 11.35 -6.06
CA THR A 148 -20.57 11.89 -5.45
C THR A 148 -20.91 13.29 -5.91
N GLU A 149 -19.93 14.07 -6.40
CA GLU A 149 -20.17 15.41 -7.00
C GLU A 149 -20.95 15.31 -8.32
N THR A 150 -20.79 14.21 -9.06
CA THR A 150 -21.49 13.99 -10.34
C THR A 150 -22.91 13.47 -10.14
N LEU A 151 -23.19 12.87 -8.98
CA LEU A 151 -24.50 12.38 -8.65
C LEU A 151 -25.40 13.53 -8.18
N LYS A 152 -26.38 13.92 -9.01
CA LYS A 152 -27.42 14.89 -8.64
C LYS A 152 -28.44 14.26 -7.67
N LEU A 153 -27.97 13.71 -6.57
CA LEU A 153 -28.84 13.08 -5.57
C LEU A 153 -29.46 14.17 -4.67
N ARG A 154 -30.79 14.25 -4.66
CA ARG A 154 -31.52 15.00 -3.63
C ARG A 154 -31.59 14.12 -2.37
N LEU A 155 -30.76 14.48 -1.37
CA LEU A 155 -30.74 13.80 -0.07
C LEU A 155 -31.47 14.64 0.99
N ASP A 156 -32.68 15.09 0.67
CA ASP A 156 -33.41 16.04 1.52
C ASP A 156 -34.29 15.35 2.58
N ALA A 157 -34.48 14.03 2.48
CA ALA A 157 -35.45 13.30 3.28
C ALA A 157 -34.99 12.98 4.72
N VAL A 158 -33.67 12.82 4.95
CA VAL A 158 -33.14 12.39 6.25
C VAL A 158 -32.00 13.32 6.70
N LYS A 159 -32.03 13.76 7.95
CA LYS A 159 -31.00 14.62 8.55
C LYS A 159 -30.09 13.85 9.52
N GLY A 160 -28.83 14.25 9.65
CA GLY A 160 -27.87 13.71 10.62
C GLY A 160 -27.23 12.37 10.21
N LEU A 161 -26.77 11.60 11.23
CA LEU A 161 -26.06 10.32 11.04
C LEU A 161 -26.91 9.26 10.31
N ASN A 162 -28.24 9.30 10.50
CA ASN A 162 -29.17 8.39 9.84
C ASN A 162 -29.14 8.56 8.31
N ARG A 163 -28.92 9.78 7.81
CA ARG A 163 -28.78 10.07 6.38
C ARG A 163 -27.63 9.28 5.77
N TYR A 164 -26.51 9.16 6.49
CA TYR A 164 -25.35 8.40 6.03
C TYR A 164 -25.67 6.92 5.82
N PHE A 165 -26.23 6.26 6.83
CA PHE A 165 -26.49 4.83 6.78
C PHE A 165 -27.67 4.44 5.86
N TYR A 166 -28.73 5.23 5.82
CA TYR A 166 -29.95 4.86 5.08
C TYR A 166 -30.01 5.39 3.65
N GLU A 167 -29.29 6.45 3.34
CA GLU A 167 -29.29 7.04 2.00
C GLU A 167 -27.94 6.93 1.28
N VAL A 168 -26.85 7.29 1.95
CA VAL A 168 -25.54 7.39 1.32
C VAL A 168 -24.94 6.00 1.09
N VAL A 169 -24.95 5.15 2.10
CA VAL A 169 -24.39 3.79 1.99
C VAL A 169 -25.11 2.97 0.91
N PRO A 170 -26.45 2.82 0.90
CA PRO A 170 -27.11 2.02 -0.13
C PRO A 170 -27.05 2.63 -1.53
N ARG A 171 -27.07 3.95 -1.66
CA ARG A 171 -27.13 4.62 -2.96
C ARG A 171 -25.79 4.88 -3.60
N ILE A 172 -24.74 4.95 -2.81
CA ILE A 172 -23.37 5.22 -3.31
C ILE A 172 -22.53 3.96 -3.30
N TYR A 173 -22.53 3.21 -2.19
CA TYR A 173 -21.69 2.01 -2.05
C TYR A 173 -22.24 0.79 -2.77
N ARG A 174 -23.54 0.52 -2.66
CA ARG A 174 -24.15 -0.67 -3.27
C ARG A 174 -23.96 -0.77 -4.79
N PRO A 175 -24.06 0.33 -5.58
CA PRO A 175 -23.78 0.26 -7.01
C PRO A 175 -22.29 0.23 -7.37
N MET A 176 -21.38 0.42 -6.40
CA MET A 176 -19.93 0.42 -6.61
C MET A 176 -19.26 -0.90 -6.20
N LEU A 177 -19.94 -1.75 -5.46
CA LEU A 177 -19.54 -3.11 -5.12
C LEU A 177 -20.06 -4.12 -6.13
#